data_8e9181a78d48008406950f43d251ee6a
#
_entry.id   8e9181a78d48008406950f43d251ee6a
#
_cell.length_a   1.000
_cell.length_b   1.000
_cell.length_c   1.000
_cell.angle_alpha   90.00
_cell.angle_beta   90.00
_cell.angle_gamma   90.00
#
_symmetry.space_group_name_H-M   'P 1'
#
loop_
_entity.id
_entity.type
_entity.pdbx_description
1 polymer ?
#
loop_
_entity_poly.entity_id
_entity_poly.type
_entity_poly.pdbx_seq_one_letter_code
_entity_poly.pdbx_strand_id
1 'polypeptide(L)'
;MNVLPSSTIEDMDNLVDLVVELGSSAAQRNRKKGKVVLSTFGGGDCSFGGRGWEGFLKACRERGTEIYFIPAFFLPPEKILGMDYLDGVFNWNAAWPMGNYTTSSIEDRPFLKSDKAYMAAVSPWFFTHYGKTGDWAWNKNWIYRSDDHLYATRWMNILAADFDPEFIQIISWNDYGESHYIGPILGAQPGSERWTNGMSHEGWRQLTSWFIRRYKGMPLSAERETRVYLSYRLQPRDCQVEGDPVGRPDRADFAQDVISVTVTVPEHMENKSRLVLAMQAGRDNRQEIVLRPKGGIAMALVPFVSGNVSFRLLADGKELLAGQSEPIAYNDKTASLYNFNAWTGSWATQ
;
A
#
# COMPACT_ATOMS: atom_id res chain seq x y z
N MET A 1 -10.37 0.56 -16.05
CA MET A 1 -11.05 1.18 -14.90
C MET A 1 -12.33 1.79 -15.44
N ASN A 2 -13.48 1.37 -14.94
CA ASN A 2 -14.75 1.99 -15.35
C ASN A 2 -14.87 3.31 -14.60
N VAL A 3 -14.78 4.41 -15.32
CA VAL A 3 -15.00 5.75 -14.76
C VAL A 3 -16.51 6.00 -14.83
N LEU A 4 -17.10 6.39 -13.71
CA LEU A 4 -18.51 6.80 -13.70
C LEU A 4 -18.67 8.09 -14.52
N PRO A 5 -19.66 8.18 -15.41
CA PRO A 5 -19.95 9.41 -16.14
C PRO A 5 -20.22 10.56 -15.17
N SER A 6 -19.78 11.75 -15.52
CA SER A 6 -19.85 12.92 -14.62
C SER A 6 -20.00 14.27 -15.36
N SER A 7 -20.44 14.22 -16.62
CA SER A 7 -20.51 15.41 -17.48
C SER A 7 -21.91 16.03 -17.53
N THR A 8 -22.95 15.25 -17.36
CA THR A 8 -24.34 15.68 -17.52
C THR A 8 -25.10 15.75 -16.19
N ILE A 9 -26.29 16.35 -16.21
CA ILE A 9 -27.21 16.31 -15.06
C ILE A 9 -27.71 14.89 -14.82
N GLU A 10 -27.97 14.11 -15.86
CA GLU A 10 -28.36 12.71 -15.75
C GLU A 10 -27.29 11.85 -15.07
N ASP A 11 -26.02 12.07 -15.38
CA ASP A 11 -24.90 11.42 -14.69
C ASP A 11 -24.91 11.74 -13.19
N MET A 12 -25.19 13.02 -12.85
CA MET A 12 -25.31 13.43 -11.46
C MET A 12 -26.48 12.74 -10.77
N ASP A 13 -27.65 12.71 -11.39
CA ASP A 13 -28.86 12.12 -10.81
C ASP A 13 -28.70 10.62 -10.58
N ASN A 14 -28.07 9.89 -11.52
CA ASN A 14 -27.71 8.49 -11.39
C ASN A 14 -26.74 8.24 -10.21
N LEU A 15 -25.75 9.11 -10.03
CA LEU A 15 -24.81 9.01 -8.92
C LEU A 15 -25.51 9.34 -7.58
N VAL A 16 -26.41 10.32 -7.54
CA VAL A 16 -27.23 10.63 -6.37
C VAL A 16 -28.08 9.43 -5.96
N ASP A 17 -28.75 8.77 -6.92
CA ASP A 17 -29.56 7.55 -6.69
C ASP A 17 -28.72 6.47 -6.03
N LEU A 18 -27.56 6.16 -6.60
CA LEU A 18 -26.63 5.17 -6.10
C LEU A 18 -26.17 5.49 -4.67
N VAL A 19 -25.78 6.74 -4.42
CA VAL A 19 -25.24 7.15 -3.10
C VAL A 19 -26.34 7.18 -2.04
N VAL A 20 -27.56 7.56 -2.37
CA VAL A 20 -28.71 7.51 -1.46
C VAL A 20 -29.07 6.08 -1.10
N GLU A 21 -29.11 5.18 -2.08
CA GLU A 21 -29.37 3.75 -1.88
C GLU A 21 -28.32 3.11 -0.97
N LEU A 22 -27.06 3.18 -1.36
CA LEU A 22 -25.93 2.58 -0.60
C LEU A 22 -25.73 3.25 0.75
N GLY A 23 -25.99 4.54 0.85
CA GLY A 23 -25.88 5.34 2.08
C GLY A 23 -26.86 4.95 3.18
N SER A 24 -27.85 4.10 2.88
CA SER A 24 -28.71 3.49 3.90
C SER A 24 -27.95 2.55 4.84
N SER A 25 -26.83 1.98 4.38
CA SER A 25 -25.98 1.06 5.17
C SER A 25 -25.24 1.80 6.30
N ALA A 26 -25.31 1.28 7.52
CA ALA A 26 -24.57 1.80 8.66
C ALA A 26 -23.05 1.75 8.47
N ALA A 27 -22.54 0.86 7.61
CA ALA A 27 -21.12 0.74 7.28
C ALA A 27 -20.58 1.96 6.51
N GLN A 28 -21.44 2.69 5.81
CA GLN A 28 -21.07 3.87 5.02
C GLN A 28 -21.13 5.19 5.81
N ARG A 29 -21.56 5.15 7.06
CA ARG A 29 -21.73 6.36 7.86
C ARG A 29 -20.53 6.65 8.74
N ASN A 30 -20.06 7.89 8.73
CA ASN A 30 -19.10 8.35 9.75
C ASN A 30 -19.77 8.30 11.13
N ARG A 31 -19.22 7.48 12.02
CA ARG A 31 -19.80 7.24 13.36
C ARG A 31 -19.87 8.48 14.24
N LYS A 32 -18.94 9.44 14.05
CA LYS A 32 -18.93 10.69 14.84
C LYS A 32 -19.95 11.73 14.33
N LYS A 33 -20.20 11.76 13.01
CA LYS A 33 -20.99 12.79 12.36
C LYS A 33 -22.32 12.29 11.80
N GLY A 34 -22.53 10.97 11.74
CA GLY A 34 -23.77 10.35 11.23
C GLY A 34 -24.00 10.52 9.73
N LYS A 35 -23.05 11.13 9.02
CA LYS A 35 -23.10 11.33 7.57
C LYS A 35 -22.62 10.12 6.80
N VAL A 36 -23.02 9.98 5.55
CA VAL A 36 -22.49 8.98 4.61
C VAL A 36 -21.10 9.39 4.15
N VAL A 37 -20.11 8.56 4.36
CA VAL A 37 -18.75 8.81 3.87
C VAL A 37 -18.69 8.54 2.38
N LEU A 38 -18.33 9.55 1.60
CA LEU A 38 -18.09 9.46 0.16
C LEU A 38 -16.64 9.87 -0.15
N SER A 39 -15.93 9.02 -0.85
CA SER A 39 -14.60 9.30 -1.39
C SER A 39 -14.56 8.98 -2.88
N THR A 40 -13.64 9.59 -3.59
CA THR A 40 -13.44 9.38 -5.04
C THR A 40 -11.98 9.09 -5.35
N PHE A 41 -11.75 8.49 -6.51
CA PHE A 41 -10.45 8.47 -7.18
C PHE A 41 -10.51 9.42 -8.37
N GLY A 42 -9.91 10.61 -8.26
CA GLY A 42 -10.09 11.69 -9.21
C GLY A 42 -11.42 12.43 -9.04
N GLY A 43 -11.92 13.01 -10.13
CA GLY A 43 -13.20 13.72 -10.17
C GLY A 43 -13.11 15.20 -9.85
N GLY A 44 -11.90 15.79 -9.78
CA GLY A 44 -11.74 17.24 -9.61
C GLY A 44 -12.28 18.07 -10.77
N ASP A 45 -12.59 17.43 -11.89
CA ASP A 45 -13.14 18.02 -13.13
C ASP A 45 -14.60 17.62 -13.42
N CYS A 46 -15.29 16.96 -12.48
CA CYS A 46 -16.69 16.61 -12.64
C CYS A 46 -17.55 17.86 -12.82
N SER A 47 -18.25 17.95 -13.95
CA SER A 47 -19.06 19.13 -14.27
C SER A 47 -20.53 19.00 -13.90
N PHE A 48 -21.10 17.81 -14.00
CA PHE A 48 -22.51 17.50 -13.71
C PHE A 48 -23.46 18.53 -14.34
N GLY A 49 -23.26 18.82 -15.64
CA GLY A 49 -24.05 19.84 -16.35
C GLY A 49 -23.87 21.25 -15.82
N GLY A 50 -22.69 21.58 -15.29
CA GLY A 50 -22.36 22.86 -14.68
C GLY A 50 -22.73 23.00 -13.20
N ARG A 51 -23.30 21.98 -12.57
CA ARG A 51 -23.68 22.02 -11.12
C ARG A 51 -22.52 21.65 -10.20
N GLY A 52 -21.51 20.92 -10.72
CA GLY A 52 -20.35 20.46 -9.96
C GLY A 52 -20.70 19.65 -8.71
N TRP A 53 -19.70 19.43 -7.86
CA TRP A 53 -19.89 18.71 -6.61
C TRP A 53 -20.81 19.39 -5.62
N GLU A 54 -20.87 20.72 -5.59
CA GLU A 54 -21.80 21.44 -4.72
C GLU A 54 -23.25 21.12 -5.05
N GLY A 55 -23.60 21.08 -6.36
CA GLY A 55 -24.91 20.68 -6.84
C GLY A 55 -25.23 19.21 -6.50
N PHE A 56 -24.27 18.31 -6.64
CA PHE A 56 -24.40 16.90 -6.26
C PHE A 56 -24.69 16.75 -4.76
N LEU A 57 -23.90 17.39 -3.90
CA LEU A 57 -24.08 17.34 -2.44
C LEU A 57 -25.42 17.93 -2.01
N LYS A 58 -25.87 19.01 -2.67
CA LYS A 58 -27.19 19.60 -2.45
C LYS A 58 -28.30 18.61 -2.81
N ALA A 59 -28.21 17.96 -3.98
CA ALA A 59 -29.21 16.98 -4.42
C ALA A 59 -29.30 15.76 -3.48
N CYS A 60 -28.17 15.27 -2.97
CA CYS A 60 -28.17 14.21 -1.94
C CYS A 60 -28.88 14.66 -0.66
N ARG A 61 -28.65 15.91 -0.20
CA ARG A 61 -29.28 16.46 0.99
C ARG A 61 -30.79 16.63 0.81
N GLU A 62 -31.26 17.10 -0.33
CA GLU A 62 -32.69 17.24 -0.67
C GLU A 62 -33.39 15.87 -0.64
N ARG A 63 -32.65 14.77 -0.81
CA ARG A 63 -33.14 13.39 -0.69
C ARG A 63 -32.90 12.77 0.70
N GLY A 64 -32.57 13.59 1.68
CA GLY A 64 -32.39 13.17 3.08
C GLY A 64 -31.04 12.48 3.39
N THR A 65 -30.05 12.57 2.48
CA THR A 65 -28.73 11.94 2.66
C THR A 65 -27.64 12.99 2.81
N GLU A 66 -27.18 13.17 4.04
CA GLU A 66 -26.03 14.02 4.33
C GLU A 66 -24.73 13.30 4.00
N ILE A 67 -23.84 13.94 3.26
CA ILE A 67 -22.57 13.37 2.82
C ILE A 67 -21.41 13.95 3.65
N TYR A 68 -20.48 13.09 4.04
CA TYR A 68 -19.14 13.43 4.53
C TYR A 68 -18.17 13.21 3.38
N PHE A 69 -17.78 14.29 2.69
CA PHE A 69 -17.10 14.21 1.41
C PHE A 69 -15.58 14.35 1.57
N ILE A 70 -14.83 13.28 1.26
CA ILE A 70 -13.36 13.19 1.36
C ILE A 70 -12.79 12.65 0.04
N PRO A 71 -12.76 13.44 -1.04
CA PRO A 71 -12.30 12.97 -2.35
C PRO A 71 -10.76 12.94 -2.45
N ALA A 72 -10.25 12.10 -3.37
CA ALA A 72 -8.87 12.14 -3.84
C ALA A 72 -8.78 12.93 -5.15
N PHE A 73 -8.84 14.23 -5.10
CA PHE A 73 -8.64 15.08 -6.26
C PHE A 73 -7.16 15.23 -6.56
N PHE A 74 -6.75 15.01 -7.83
CA PHE A 74 -5.37 15.18 -8.28
C PHE A 74 -5.09 16.64 -8.65
N LEU A 75 -5.23 17.53 -7.67
CA LEU A 75 -5.04 18.97 -7.78
C LEU A 75 -3.99 19.45 -6.76
N PRO A 76 -3.38 20.62 -6.98
CA PRO A 76 -2.49 21.23 -5.99
C PRO A 76 -3.19 21.44 -4.64
N PRO A 77 -2.48 21.23 -3.50
CA PRO A 77 -3.07 21.32 -2.16
C PRO A 77 -3.84 22.62 -1.91
N GLU A 78 -3.31 23.76 -2.36
CA GLU A 78 -3.95 25.07 -2.18
C GLU A 78 -5.31 25.17 -2.88
N LYS A 79 -5.48 24.50 -4.03
CA LYS A 79 -6.77 24.43 -4.72
C LYS A 79 -7.77 23.57 -3.96
N ILE A 80 -7.34 22.40 -3.49
CA ILE A 80 -8.20 21.49 -2.74
C ILE A 80 -8.65 22.13 -1.42
N LEU A 81 -7.72 22.73 -0.69
CA LEU A 81 -8.00 23.34 0.60
C LEU A 81 -8.92 24.57 0.50
N GLY A 82 -8.93 25.24 -0.66
CA GLY A 82 -9.85 26.33 -0.95
C GLY A 82 -11.29 25.92 -1.31
N MET A 83 -11.61 24.61 -1.35
CA MET A 83 -12.95 24.12 -1.67
C MET A 83 -13.77 23.95 -0.38
N ASP A 84 -14.67 24.89 -0.09
CA ASP A 84 -15.44 24.91 1.17
C ASP A 84 -16.41 23.74 1.33
N TYR A 85 -16.85 23.12 0.22
CA TYR A 85 -17.76 21.99 0.23
C TYR A 85 -17.13 20.65 0.62
N LEU A 86 -15.81 20.59 0.81
CA LEU A 86 -15.12 19.37 1.26
C LEU A 86 -15.12 19.28 2.79
N ASP A 87 -15.56 18.14 3.32
CA ASP A 87 -15.37 17.79 4.73
C ASP A 87 -13.91 17.35 5.02
N GLY A 88 -13.24 16.79 4.04
CA GLY A 88 -11.87 16.31 4.17
C GLY A 88 -11.15 16.11 2.84
N VAL A 89 -9.91 15.63 2.91
CA VAL A 89 -9.04 15.37 1.76
C VAL A 89 -8.46 13.96 1.86
N PHE A 90 -8.49 13.24 0.76
CA PHE A 90 -7.78 11.98 0.59
C PHE A 90 -6.58 12.19 -0.35
N ASN A 91 -5.36 12.07 0.19
CA ASN A 91 -4.15 12.20 -0.62
C ASN A 91 -3.67 10.83 -1.09
N TRP A 92 -4.21 10.36 -2.21
CA TRP A 92 -3.84 9.10 -2.84
C TRP A 92 -2.34 8.98 -3.11
N ASN A 93 -1.74 10.03 -3.67
CA ASN A 93 -0.34 10.01 -4.09
C ASN A 93 0.66 9.96 -2.93
N ALA A 94 0.26 10.25 -1.70
CA ALA A 94 1.10 10.08 -0.52
C ALA A 94 1.37 8.62 -0.14
N ALA A 95 0.72 7.66 -0.81
CA ALA A 95 0.98 6.24 -0.59
C ALA A 95 2.38 5.80 -1.03
N TRP A 96 2.97 6.49 -2.01
CA TRP A 96 4.27 6.16 -2.61
C TRP A 96 5.18 7.38 -2.74
N PRO A 97 6.51 7.19 -2.76
CA PRO A 97 7.42 8.23 -3.22
C PRO A 97 7.25 8.40 -4.74
N MET A 98 6.97 9.64 -5.18
CA MET A 98 6.76 9.94 -6.61
C MET A 98 8.08 10.08 -7.38
N GLY A 99 9.22 9.83 -6.74
CA GLY A 99 10.57 9.88 -7.30
C GLY A 99 11.51 8.86 -6.64
N ASN A 100 12.81 8.93 -6.96
CA ASN A 100 13.83 8.04 -6.37
C ASN A 100 14.28 8.50 -4.99
N TYR A 101 13.37 8.51 -4.03
CA TYR A 101 13.63 8.84 -2.62
C TYR A 101 12.76 7.94 -1.71
N THR A 102 13.13 7.84 -0.45
CA THR A 102 12.36 7.09 0.55
C THR A 102 11.07 7.82 0.93
N THR A 103 10.03 7.07 1.29
CA THR A 103 8.75 7.67 1.72
C THR A 103 8.93 8.56 2.96
N SER A 104 8.13 9.60 3.05
CA SER A 104 8.06 10.52 4.18
C SER A 104 6.63 11.04 4.35
N SER A 105 6.40 11.89 5.36
CA SER A 105 5.11 12.57 5.58
C SER A 105 5.05 13.97 4.95
N ILE A 106 6.00 14.33 4.09
CA ILE A 106 6.07 15.70 3.54
C ILE A 106 4.84 16.05 2.68
N GLU A 107 4.35 15.08 1.93
CA GLU A 107 3.17 15.23 1.07
C GLU A 107 1.86 15.33 1.86
N ASP A 108 1.86 14.88 3.12
CA ASP A 108 0.68 14.95 3.99
C ASP A 108 0.57 16.28 4.72
N ARG A 109 1.71 16.94 4.95
CA ARG A 109 1.80 18.14 5.83
C ARG A 109 0.85 19.28 5.46
N PRO A 110 0.60 19.62 4.19
CA PRO A 110 -0.36 20.69 3.85
C PRO A 110 -1.75 20.38 4.38
N PHE A 111 -2.18 19.12 4.32
CA PHE A 111 -3.51 18.69 4.72
C PHE A 111 -3.64 18.51 6.23
N LEU A 112 -2.61 17.96 6.89
CA LEU A 112 -2.58 17.79 8.35
C LEU A 112 -2.59 19.11 9.13
N LYS A 113 -2.18 20.22 8.51
CA LYS A 113 -2.19 21.56 9.10
C LYS A 113 -3.48 22.33 8.82
N SER A 114 -4.38 21.74 8.01
CA SER A 114 -5.66 22.36 7.69
C SER A 114 -6.74 22.02 8.73
N ASP A 115 -7.88 22.66 8.64
CA ASP A 115 -9.09 22.37 9.42
C ASP A 115 -9.95 21.25 8.82
N LYS A 116 -9.57 20.75 7.65
CA LYS A 116 -10.26 19.64 6.97
C LYS A 116 -9.80 18.30 7.52
N ALA A 117 -10.73 17.35 7.58
CA ALA A 117 -10.36 15.96 7.89
C ALA A 117 -9.36 15.42 6.89
N TYR A 118 -8.47 14.55 7.36
CA TYR A 118 -7.47 13.92 6.51
C TYR A 118 -7.66 12.40 6.45
N MET A 119 -7.70 11.87 5.23
CA MET A 119 -7.61 10.44 4.95
C MET A 119 -6.22 10.13 4.41
N ALA A 120 -5.41 9.44 5.22
CA ALA A 120 -4.05 9.07 4.85
C ALA A 120 -4.06 7.84 3.95
N ALA A 121 -3.32 7.89 2.86
CA ALA A 121 -3.06 6.75 1.99
C ALA A 121 -1.90 5.91 2.50
N VAL A 122 -2.01 4.59 2.42
CA VAL A 122 -0.92 3.64 2.65
C VAL A 122 -0.97 2.50 1.65
N SER A 123 0.16 2.19 1.03
CA SER A 123 0.28 1.11 0.04
C SER A 123 1.59 0.36 0.22
N PRO A 124 1.60 -0.97 0.01
CA PRO A 124 2.81 -1.75 0.19
C PRO A 124 3.79 -1.67 -0.97
N TRP A 125 3.27 -1.51 -2.19
CA TRP A 125 4.03 -1.65 -3.43
C TRP A 125 3.36 -0.90 -4.56
N PHE A 126 4.05 -0.76 -5.69
CA PHE A 126 3.46 -0.40 -6.97
C PHE A 126 4.30 -0.93 -8.12
N PHE A 127 3.71 -1.76 -8.94
CA PHE A 127 4.24 -2.18 -10.24
C PHE A 127 3.10 -2.51 -11.18
N THR A 128 3.20 -2.06 -12.43
CA THR A 128 2.22 -2.34 -13.47
C THR A 128 2.92 -2.62 -14.78
N HIS A 129 2.35 -3.53 -15.62
CA HIS A 129 3.02 -4.02 -16.81
C HIS A 129 2.07 -4.27 -17.98
N TYR A 130 1.27 -3.26 -18.29
CA TYR A 130 0.34 -3.28 -19.42
C TYR A 130 0.95 -2.66 -20.66
N GLY A 131 0.88 -3.40 -21.79
CA GLY A 131 1.35 -2.94 -23.09
C GLY A 131 0.44 -1.95 -23.79
N LYS A 132 0.77 -1.68 -25.06
CA LYS A 132 0.04 -0.76 -25.93
C LYS A 132 -1.00 -1.47 -26.82
N THR A 133 -1.02 -2.80 -26.81
CA THR A 133 -1.85 -3.64 -27.70
C THR A 133 -2.49 -4.77 -26.89
N GLY A 134 -3.55 -5.38 -27.43
CA GLY A 134 -4.31 -6.45 -26.80
C GLY A 134 -5.51 -5.93 -26.00
N ASP A 135 -6.19 -6.82 -25.29
CA ASP A 135 -7.44 -6.53 -24.57
C ASP A 135 -7.25 -5.53 -23.42
N TRP A 136 -6.04 -5.43 -22.87
CA TRP A 136 -5.68 -4.56 -21.76
C TRP A 136 -4.60 -3.56 -22.16
N ALA A 137 -4.80 -2.90 -23.30
CA ALA A 137 -3.87 -1.95 -23.91
C ALA A 137 -3.81 -0.59 -23.18
N TRP A 138 -3.59 -0.62 -21.87
CA TRP A 138 -3.60 0.61 -21.04
C TRP A 138 -2.32 1.41 -21.12
N ASN A 139 -1.26 0.86 -21.73
CA ASN A 139 0.05 1.50 -21.83
C ASN A 139 0.59 1.99 -20.47
N LYS A 140 0.51 1.11 -19.49
CA LYS A 140 0.96 1.35 -18.12
C LYS A 140 2.09 0.39 -17.80
N ASN A 141 3.34 0.85 -17.75
CA ASN A 141 4.52 0.03 -17.51
C ASN A 141 5.55 0.78 -16.68
N TRP A 142 5.41 0.76 -15.35
CA TRP A 142 6.35 1.41 -14.43
C TRP A 142 6.33 0.82 -13.03
N ILE A 143 7.32 1.19 -12.23
CA ILE A 143 7.41 0.87 -10.80
C ILE A 143 7.62 2.17 -10.00
N TYR A 144 7.15 2.22 -8.74
CA TYR A 144 7.61 3.17 -7.74
C TYR A 144 8.65 2.53 -6.83
N ARG A 145 9.52 3.33 -6.21
CA ARG A 145 10.47 2.86 -5.22
C ARG A 145 9.74 2.35 -3.98
N SER A 146 9.82 1.05 -3.72
CA SER A 146 9.00 0.38 -2.71
C SER A 146 9.75 -0.66 -1.88
N ASP A 147 10.90 -1.12 -2.35
CA ASP A 147 11.62 -2.27 -1.79
C ASP A 147 12.47 -1.95 -0.55
N ASP A 148 12.60 -0.68 -0.18
CA ASP A 148 13.32 -0.23 1.00
C ASP A 148 12.40 0.17 2.16
N HIS A 149 11.54 -0.76 2.59
CA HIS A 149 10.60 -0.61 3.70
C HIS A 149 9.45 0.37 3.47
N LEU A 150 9.04 0.66 2.23
CA LEU A 150 7.95 1.59 1.97
C LEU A 150 6.77 1.37 2.92
N TYR A 151 6.25 0.14 2.98
CA TYR A 151 5.02 -0.16 3.71
C TYR A 151 5.14 0.09 5.22
N ALA A 152 6.17 -0.49 5.84
CA ALA A 152 6.38 -0.34 7.28
C ALA A 152 6.69 1.13 7.64
N THR A 153 7.52 1.81 6.85
CA THR A 153 7.87 3.22 7.08
C THR A 153 6.65 4.13 6.93
N ARG A 154 5.81 3.90 5.91
CA ARG A 154 4.59 4.68 5.72
C ARG A 154 3.61 4.53 6.90
N TRP A 155 3.39 3.31 7.37
CA TRP A 155 2.60 3.05 8.56
C TRP A 155 3.18 3.72 9.81
N MET A 156 4.50 3.65 10.01
CA MET A 156 5.17 4.29 11.15
C MET A 156 5.02 5.82 11.10
N ASN A 157 5.10 6.43 9.90
CA ASN A 157 4.84 7.86 9.74
C ASN A 157 3.39 8.21 10.13
N ILE A 158 2.41 7.40 9.73
CA ILE A 158 0.99 7.61 10.06
C ILE A 158 0.73 7.45 11.57
N LEU A 159 1.48 6.58 12.24
CA LEU A 159 1.36 6.35 13.69
C LEU A 159 2.18 7.31 14.55
N ALA A 160 2.95 8.22 13.94
CA ALA A 160 3.69 9.24 14.68
C ALA A 160 2.73 10.19 15.41
N ALA A 161 3.15 10.68 16.58
CA ALA A 161 2.28 11.46 17.48
C ALA A 161 1.77 12.79 16.89
N ASP A 162 2.47 13.32 15.89
CA ASP A 162 2.11 14.56 15.17
C ASP A 162 1.31 14.30 13.88
N PHE A 163 0.93 13.04 13.63
CA PHE A 163 0.18 12.62 12.45
C PHE A 163 -1.13 11.96 12.91
N ASP A 164 -2.21 12.69 12.96
CA ASP A 164 -3.53 12.22 13.44
C ASP A 164 -4.59 12.24 12.32
N PRO A 165 -4.57 11.28 11.38
CA PRO A 165 -5.56 11.21 10.32
C PRO A 165 -6.88 10.68 10.86
N GLU A 166 -8.01 11.26 10.40
CA GLU A 166 -9.35 10.72 10.76
C GLU A 166 -9.59 9.34 10.13
N PHE A 167 -9.00 9.09 8.95
CA PHE A 167 -9.11 7.82 8.24
C PHE A 167 -7.77 7.37 7.68
N ILE A 168 -7.62 6.07 7.54
CA ILE A 168 -6.53 5.45 6.78
C ILE A 168 -7.14 4.62 5.66
N GLN A 169 -6.75 4.92 4.43
CA GLN A 169 -7.13 4.14 3.25
C GLN A 169 -5.97 3.24 2.84
N ILE A 170 -6.17 1.94 2.94
CA ILE A 170 -5.21 0.96 2.44
C ILE A 170 -5.44 0.77 0.95
N ILE A 171 -4.42 1.01 0.16
CA ILE A 171 -4.41 0.86 -1.30
C ILE A 171 -3.53 -0.35 -1.63
N SER A 172 -4.13 -1.52 -1.96
CA SER A 172 -5.55 -1.85 -2.02
C SER A 172 -5.82 -3.26 -1.48
N TRP A 173 -7.08 -3.72 -1.56
CA TRP A 173 -7.40 -5.11 -1.27
C TRP A 173 -7.05 -6.03 -2.46
N ASN A 174 -7.38 -5.62 -3.70
CA ASN A 174 -7.40 -6.50 -4.87
C ASN A 174 -7.00 -5.84 -6.20
N ASP A 175 -6.27 -4.74 -6.19
CA ASP A 175 -5.72 -4.22 -7.46
C ASP A 175 -4.44 -4.99 -7.81
N TYR A 176 -4.64 -6.08 -8.50
CA TYR A 176 -3.59 -6.97 -8.97
C TYR A 176 -2.79 -6.34 -10.11
N GLY A 177 -3.47 -5.58 -10.96
CA GLY A 177 -2.88 -4.92 -12.12
C GLY A 177 -1.81 -3.90 -11.77
N GLU A 178 -1.93 -3.26 -10.61
CA GLU A 178 -0.96 -2.30 -10.08
C GLU A 178 -0.09 -2.87 -8.94
N SER A 179 -0.22 -4.18 -8.65
CA SER A 179 0.62 -4.93 -7.69
C SER A 179 0.62 -4.37 -6.26
N HIS A 180 -0.40 -3.62 -5.88
CA HIS A 180 -0.51 -3.07 -4.51
C HIS A 180 -1.60 -3.74 -3.66
N TYR A 181 -2.06 -4.90 -4.08
CA TYR A 181 -3.02 -5.71 -3.34
C TYR A 181 -2.43 -6.25 -2.03
N ILE A 182 -3.26 -6.36 -0.98
CA ILE A 182 -2.93 -7.09 0.26
C ILE A 182 -3.85 -8.29 0.49
N GLY A 183 -4.91 -8.41 -0.30
CA GLY A 183 -5.82 -9.55 -0.28
C GLY A 183 -5.21 -10.80 -0.91
N PRO A 184 -5.81 -11.97 -0.72
CA PRO A 184 -5.40 -13.20 -1.39
C PRO A 184 -5.69 -13.10 -2.90
N ILE A 185 -4.90 -13.81 -3.70
CA ILE A 185 -5.13 -13.92 -5.14
C ILE A 185 -6.25 -14.94 -5.34
N LEU A 186 -7.45 -14.45 -5.67
CA LEU A 186 -8.66 -15.27 -5.86
C LEU A 186 -9.26 -14.98 -7.24
N GLY A 187 -9.14 -15.94 -8.16
CA GLY A 187 -9.77 -15.86 -9.49
C GLY A 187 -9.07 -14.94 -10.49
N ALA A 188 -9.82 -14.49 -11.47
CA ALA A 188 -9.32 -13.70 -12.59
C ALA A 188 -8.81 -12.31 -12.15
N GLN A 189 -7.69 -11.95 -12.72
CA GLN A 189 -6.97 -10.69 -12.42
C GLN A 189 -6.79 -9.96 -13.75
N PRO A 190 -7.66 -9.09 -14.16
CA PRO A 190 -7.77 -8.61 -15.54
C PRO A 190 -6.43 -8.36 -16.25
N GLY A 191 -5.94 -9.34 -17.02
CA GLY A 191 -4.68 -9.27 -17.79
C GLY A 191 -3.39 -9.22 -16.97
N SER A 192 -3.44 -9.36 -15.63
CA SER A 192 -2.27 -9.23 -14.74
C SER A 192 -1.74 -10.55 -14.22
N GLU A 193 -2.31 -11.68 -14.62
CA GLU A 193 -1.95 -13.02 -14.16
C GLU A 193 -0.45 -13.31 -14.34
N ARG A 194 0.14 -12.79 -15.40
CA ARG A 194 1.55 -13.04 -15.75
C ARG A 194 2.53 -12.50 -14.71
N TRP A 195 2.21 -11.43 -13.98
CA TRP A 195 3.06 -10.87 -12.94
C TRP A 195 2.48 -10.99 -11.53
N THR A 196 1.28 -11.54 -11.39
CA THR A 196 0.60 -11.69 -10.11
C THR A 196 0.62 -13.14 -9.60
N ASN A 197 0.51 -14.14 -10.51
CA ASN A 197 0.51 -15.53 -10.12
C ASN A 197 1.79 -15.92 -9.38
N GLY A 198 1.63 -16.53 -8.18
CA GLY A 198 2.73 -16.90 -7.31
C GLY A 198 3.31 -15.77 -6.46
N MET A 199 2.90 -14.51 -6.71
CA MET A 199 3.37 -13.34 -5.96
C MET A 199 2.45 -13.05 -4.77
N SER A 200 2.54 -13.86 -3.73
CA SER A 200 1.72 -13.70 -2.51
C SER A 200 2.07 -12.41 -1.77
N HIS A 201 1.04 -11.66 -1.36
CA HIS A 201 1.16 -10.47 -0.48
C HIS A 201 0.61 -10.74 0.94
N GLU A 202 0.47 -12.00 1.31
CA GLU A 202 -0.03 -12.42 2.61
C GLU A 202 0.81 -11.86 3.78
N GLY A 203 2.13 -11.75 3.61
CA GLY A 203 2.98 -11.12 4.61
C GLY A 203 2.58 -9.69 4.92
N TRP A 204 2.26 -8.89 3.91
CA TRP A 204 1.76 -7.53 4.11
C TRP A 204 0.36 -7.50 4.73
N ARG A 205 -0.53 -8.41 4.37
CA ARG A 205 -1.86 -8.52 4.99
C ARG A 205 -1.75 -8.75 6.49
N GLN A 206 -0.86 -9.61 6.93
CA GLN A 206 -0.64 -9.88 8.35
C GLN A 206 0.05 -8.69 9.05
N LEU A 207 1.03 -8.06 8.42
CA LEU A 207 1.67 -6.85 8.95
C LEU A 207 0.67 -5.69 9.08
N THR A 208 -0.25 -5.56 8.12
CA THR A 208 -1.37 -4.61 8.20
C THR A 208 -2.20 -4.80 9.46
N SER A 209 -2.52 -6.04 9.81
CA SER A 209 -3.27 -6.36 11.02
C SER A 209 -2.55 -5.86 12.28
N TRP A 210 -1.22 -5.99 12.34
CA TRP A 210 -0.43 -5.47 13.45
C TRP A 210 -0.52 -3.93 13.52
N PHE A 211 -0.35 -3.22 12.41
CA PHE A 211 -0.43 -1.76 12.36
C PHE A 211 -1.84 -1.23 12.68
N ILE A 212 -2.90 -1.90 12.20
CA ILE A 212 -4.29 -1.52 12.54
C ILE A 212 -4.52 -1.61 14.05
N ARG A 213 -3.99 -2.65 14.73
CA ARG A 213 -4.09 -2.74 16.19
C ARG A 213 -3.40 -1.56 16.88
N ARG A 214 -2.23 -1.12 16.41
CA ARG A 214 -1.54 0.08 16.93
C ARG A 214 -2.36 1.34 16.69
N TYR A 215 -2.87 1.54 15.48
CA TYR A 215 -3.74 2.67 15.14
C TYR A 215 -4.99 2.74 16.02
N LYS A 216 -5.56 1.60 16.35
CA LYS A 216 -6.72 1.51 17.26
C LYS A 216 -6.36 1.63 18.75
N GLY A 217 -5.12 1.94 19.08
CA GLY A 217 -4.67 2.14 20.47
C GLY A 217 -4.51 0.86 21.28
N MET A 218 -4.47 -0.32 20.66
CA MET A 218 -4.18 -1.56 21.39
C MET A 218 -2.75 -1.51 21.94
N PRO A 219 -2.53 -1.79 23.23
CA PRO A 219 -1.20 -1.71 23.82
C PRO A 219 -0.29 -2.82 23.26
N LEU A 220 1.03 -2.56 23.24
CA LEU A 220 2.02 -3.56 22.80
C LEU A 220 2.01 -4.81 23.70
N SER A 221 1.67 -4.64 24.96
CA SER A 221 1.49 -5.75 25.93
C SER A 221 0.41 -6.76 25.54
N ALA A 222 -0.47 -6.42 24.58
CA ALA A 222 -1.46 -7.36 24.04
C ALA A 222 -0.86 -8.29 22.96
N GLU A 223 0.31 -7.97 22.40
CA GLU A 223 1.01 -8.85 21.46
C GLU A 223 1.59 -10.07 22.19
N ARG A 224 1.49 -11.24 21.56
CA ARG A 224 1.96 -12.52 22.13
C ARG A 224 3.06 -13.16 21.30
N GLU A 225 3.10 -12.87 20.00
CA GLU A 225 3.95 -13.54 19.03
C GLU A 225 5.05 -12.62 18.54
N THR A 226 6.23 -13.17 18.36
CA THR A 226 7.25 -12.56 17.52
C THR A 226 7.02 -13.00 16.09
N ARG A 227 7.03 -12.05 15.16
CA ARG A 227 6.87 -12.34 13.74
C ARG A 227 7.98 -11.75 12.89
N VAL A 228 8.38 -12.49 11.87
CA VAL A 228 9.29 -12.02 10.81
C VAL A 228 8.49 -11.92 9.52
N TYR A 229 8.61 -10.79 8.85
CA TYR A 229 8.01 -10.52 7.55
C TYR A 229 9.13 -10.24 6.55
N LEU A 230 9.06 -10.87 5.39
CA LEU A 230 9.97 -10.62 4.27
C LEU A 230 9.17 -10.08 3.09
N SER A 231 9.74 -9.11 2.37
CA SER A 231 9.20 -8.64 1.09
C SER A 231 10.34 -8.28 0.13
N TYR A 232 10.28 -8.75 -1.11
CA TYR A 232 11.30 -8.51 -2.13
C TYR A 232 10.82 -8.96 -3.51
N ARG A 233 11.46 -8.44 -4.55
CA ARG A 233 11.26 -8.92 -5.93
C ARG A 233 12.01 -10.23 -6.17
N LEU A 234 11.55 -11.03 -7.12
CA LEU A 234 12.25 -12.25 -7.53
C LEU A 234 13.23 -12.00 -8.70
N GLN A 235 13.16 -10.80 -9.32
CA GLN A 235 14.05 -10.39 -10.40
C GLN A 235 14.89 -9.17 -9.97
N PRO A 236 16.21 -9.15 -10.27
CA PRO A 236 17.04 -7.97 -10.02
C PRO A 236 16.63 -6.81 -10.93
N ARG A 237 16.90 -5.58 -10.50
CA ARG A 237 16.56 -4.38 -11.28
C ARG A 237 17.26 -4.33 -12.65
N ASP A 238 18.45 -4.90 -12.74
CA ASP A 238 19.26 -4.89 -13.95
C ASP A 238 19.00 -6.10 -14.87
N CYS A 239 17.96 -6.90 -14.55
CA CYS A 239 17.59 -8.05 -15.38
C CYS A 239 17.31 -7.62 -16.83
N GLN A 240 17.63 -8.52 -17.75
CA GLN A 240 17.34 -8.36 -19.19
C GLN A 240 16.38 -9.48 -19.59
N VAL A 241 15.22 -9.11 -20.11
CA VAL A 241 14.20 -10.06 -20.57
C VAL A 241 14.02 -9.88 -22.06
N GLU A 242 14.63 -10.78 -22.84
CA GLU A 242 14.45 -10.79 -24.28
C GLU A 242 13.06 -11.33 -24.64
N GLY A 243 12.38 -10.64 -25.55
CA GLY A 243 11.08 -11.08 -26.06
C GLY A 243 9.87 -10.66 -25.22
N ASP A 244 10.04 -9.86 -24.17
CA ASP A 244 8.92 -9.20 -23.51
C ASP A 244 8.37 -8.07 -24.39
N PRO A 245 7.14 -8.19 -24.93
CA PRO A 245 6.60 -7.19 -25.85
C PRO A 245 6.30 -5.84 -25.20
N VAL A 246 6.21 -5.78 -23.87
CA VAL A 246 5.97 -4.55 -23.12
C VAL A 246 7.28 -3.83 -22.83
N GLY A 247 8.34 -4.59 -22.64
CA GLY A 247 9.67 -4.10 -22.37
C GLY A 247 9.91 -3.73 -20.90
N ARG A 248 11.14 -3.27 -20.63
CA ARG A 248 11.57 -2.89 -19.29
C ARG A 248 10.69 -1.78 -18.72
N PRO A 249 10.22 -1.90 -17.46
CA PRO A 249 9.40 -0.89 -16.82
C PRO A 249 10.14 0.45 -16.68
N ASP A 250 9.41 1.54 -16.89
CA ASP A 250 9.89 2.86 -16.54
C ASP A 250 10.23 2.90 -15.03
N ARG A 251 11.28 3.63 -14.66
CA ARG A 251 11.77 3.76 -13.27
C ARG A 251 12.25 2.43 -12.64
N ALA A 252 12.57 1.42 -13.44
CA ALA A 252 13.15 0.17 -12.92
C ALA A 252 14.45 0.41 -12.13
N ASP A 253 15.20 1.47 -12.45
CA ASP A 253 16.39 1.92 -11.72
C ASP A 253 16.10 2.51 -10.31
N PHE A 254 14.84 2.78 -9.97
CA PHE A 254 14.44 3.18 -8.61
C PHE A 254 14.45 2.01 -7.63
N ALA A 255 14.38 0.79 -8.13
CA ALA A 255 14.48 -0.41 -7.29
C ALA A 255 15.86 -0.52 -6.63
N GLN A 256 15.88 -0.98 -5.37
CA GLN A 256 17.09 -0.96 -4.53
C GLN A 256 17.81 -2.31 -4.45
N ASP A 257 17.21 -3.39 -5.02
CA ASP A 257 17.72 -4.76 -4.93
C ASP A 257 18.03 -5.19 -3.48
N VAL A 258 17.05 -5.03 -2.62
CA VAL A 258 17.13 -5.43 -1.20
C VAL A 258 15.96 -6.33 -0.81
N ILE A 259 16.19 -7.19 0.17
CA ILE A 259 15.17 -7.89 0.93
C ILE A 259 14.80 -6.99 2.10
N SER A 260 13.57 -6.56 2.15
CA SER A 260 13.00 -5.81 3.27
C SER A 260 12.54 -6.78 4.35
N VAL A 261 13.15 -6.69 5.52
CA VAL A 261 12.82 -7.51 6.70
C VAL A 261 12.18 -6.64 7.76
N THR A 262 10.98 -7.00 8.17
CA THR A 262 10.31 -6.39 9.32
C THR A 262 10.12 -7.45 10.40
N VAL A 263 10.43 -7.12 11.64
CA VAL A 263 10.25 -8.00 12.80
C VAL A 263 9.39 -7.29 13.82
N THR A 264 8.29 -7.92 14.21
CA THR A 264 7.45 -7.43 15.31
C THR A 264 7.63 -8.33 16.53
N VAL A 265 7.68 -7.72 17.72
CA VAL A 265 7.92 -8.42 18.97
C VAL A 265 6.93 -7.98 20.06
N PRO A 266 6.59 -8.88 21.02
CA PRO A 266 5.90 -8.49 22.24
C PRO A 266 6.72 -7.50 23.08
N GLU A 267 6.03 -6.72 23.92
CA GLU A 267 6.65 -5.69 24.77
C GLU A 267 7.78 -6.22 25.66
N HIS A 268 7.62 -7.43 26.19
CA HIS A 268 8.62 -8.03 27.09
C HIS A 268 9.96 -8.35 26.38
N MET A 269 9.98 -8.41 25.06
CA MET A 269 11.18 -8.69 24.26
C MET A 269 11.88 -7.43 23.78
N GLU A 270 11.22 -6.28 23.77
CA GLU A 270 11.73 -5.04 23.18
C GLU A 270 13.07 -4.59 23.79
N ASN A 271 13.20 -4.64 25.09
CA ASN A 271 14.39 -4.15 25.82
C ASN A 271 15.11 -5.21 26.64
N LYS A 272 14.65 -6.44 26.61
CA LYS A 272 15.16 -7.52 27.49
C LYS A 272 15.95 -8.59 26.76
N SER A 273 15.81 -8.69 25.45
CA SER A 273 16.47 -9.70 24.64
C SER A 273 17.37 -9.09 23.58
N ARG A 274 18.56 -9.65 23.43
CA ARG A 274 19.42 -9.34 22.29
C ARG A 274 18.92 -10.12 21.08
N LEU A 275 18.25 -9.44 20.17
CA LEU A 275 17.74 -10.04 18.93
C LEU A 275 18.80 -9.98 17.83
N VAL A 276 19.06 -11.13 17.20
CA VAL A 276 19.95 -11.24 16.05
C VAL A 276 19.21 -11.91 14.92
N LEU A 277 19.15 -11.25 13.79
CA LEU A 277 18.63 -11.80 12.54
C LEU A 277 19.81 -12.34 11.74
N ALA A 278 19.90 -13.66 11.57
CA ALA A 278 20.82 -14.30 10.69
C ALA A 278 20.12 -14.61 9.36
N MET A 279 20.55 -13.93 8.28
CA MET A 279 19.97 -14.07 6.94
C MET A 279 20.95 -14.78 6.01
N GLN A 280 20.39 -15.60 5.13
CA GLN A 280 21.09 -16.10 3.94
C GLN A 280 20.26 -15.71 2.72
N ALA A 281 20.84 -14.90 1.83
CA ALA A 281 20.23 -14.48 0.58
C ALA A 281 21.16 -14.84 -0.58
N GLY A 282 20.93 -16.02 -1.20
CA GLY A 282 21.88 -16.63 -2.15
C GLY A 282 22.97 -17.47 -1.47
N ARG A 283 23.90 -18.03 -2.29
CA ARG A 283 24.87 -19.02 -1.81
C ARG A 283 25.85 -18.44 -0.77
N ASP A 284 26.40 -17.27 -1.03
CA ASP A 284 27.53 -16.73 -0.27
C ASP A 284 27.18 -15.43 0.50
N ASN A 285 25.94 -14.96 0.40
CA ASN A 285 25.50 -13.76 1.11
C ASN A 285 24.84 -14.14 2.45
N ARG A 286 25.68 -14.24 3.48
CA ARG A 286 25.24 -14.46 4.87
C ARG A 286 25.51 -13.22 5.68
N GLN A 287 24.50 -12.79 6.45
CA GLN A 287 24.60 -11.63 7.31
C GLN A 287 23.97 -11.88 8.66
N GLU A 288 24.59 -11.35 9.70
CA GLU A 288 24.01 -11.28 11.04
C GLU A 288 23.78 -9.82 11.39
N ILE A 289 22.55 -9.48 11.73
CA ILE A 289 22.09 -8.13 12.00
C ILE A 289 21.53 -8.09 13.42
N VAL A 290 22.09 -7.24 14.27
CA VAL A 290 21.54 -6.98 15.59
C VAL A 290 20.32 -6.08 15.43
N LEU A 291 19.16 -6.60 15.78
CA LEU A 291 17.90 -5.85 15.75
C LEU A 291 17.69 -5.14 17.08
N ARG A 292 17.14 -3.93 16.98
CA ARG A 292 16.77 -3.10 18.15
C ARG A 292 15.32 -2.64 17.98
N PRO A 293 14.35 -3.46 18.42
CA PRO A 293 12.96 -3.08 18.34
C PRO A 293 12.69 -1.78 19.11
N LYS A 294 11.85 -0.94 18.54
CA LYS A 294 11.33 0.25 19.18
C LYS A 294 9.82 0.35 18.91
N GLY A 295 9.01 0.42 19.96
CA GLY A 295 7.55 0.32 19.83
C GLY A 295 7.07 -1.04 19.31
N GLY A 296 7.84 -2.12 19.59
CA GLY A 296 7.54 -3.48 19.18
C GLY A 296 7.92 -3.83 17.73
N ILE A 297 8.67 -2.97 17.03
CA ILE A 297 9.05 -3.22 15.63
C ILE A 297 10.54 -2.94 15.41
N ALA A 298 11.18 -3.78 14.59
CA ALA A 298 12.52 -3.55 14.05
C ALA A 298 12.54 -3.85 12.55
N MET A 299 13.42 -3.18 11.83
CA MET A 299 13.56 -3.34 10.38
C MET A 299 15.03 -3.54 10.00
N ALA A 300 15.26 -4.30 8.93
CA ALA A 300 16.57 -4.50 8.33
C ALA A 300 16.46 -4.62 6.81
N LEU A 301 17.45 -4.12 6.10
CA LEU A 301 17.62 -4.33 4.66
C LEU A 301 18.79 -5.29 4.44
N VAL A 302 18.56 -6.30 3.64
CA VAL A 302 19.58 -7.29 3.28
C VAL A 302 19.82 -7.21 1.78
N PRO A 303 21.07 -7.12 1.30
CA PRO A 303 21.35 -7.08 -0.12
C PRO A 303 20.73 -8.27 -0.87
N PHE A 304 20.18 -7.96 -1.99
CA PHE A 304 19.52 -8.89 -2.89
C PHE A 304 20.57 -9.68 -3.70
N VAL A 305 20.55 -10.99 -3.58
CA VAL A 305 21.44 -11.89 -4.33
C VAL A 305 20.66 -13.12 -4.79
N SER A 306 20.83 -13.50 -6.05
CA SER A 306 20.15 -14.67 -6.61
C SER A 306 20.44 -15.96 -5.82
N GLY A 307 19.42 -16.75 -5.59
CA GLY A 307 19.48 -18.02 -4.87
C GLY A 307 18.45 -18.13 -3.75
N ASN A 308 18.62 -19.15 -2.91
CA ASN A 308 17.72 -19.42 -1.80
C ASN A 308 17.78 -18.31 -0.75
N VAL A 309 16.62 -18.00 -0.20
CA VAL A 309 16.47 -17.02 0.90
C VAL A 309 15.98 -17.75 2.13
N SER A 310 16.71 -17.62 3.24
CA SER A 310 16.33 -18.17 4.54
C SER A 310 16.79 -17.27 5.67
N PHE A 311 16.16 -17.41 6.82
CA PHE A 311 16.52 -16.64 8.01
C PHE A 311 16.43 -17.49 9.28
N ARG A 312 17.13 -17.04 10.30
CA ARG A 312 16.98 -17.45 11.70
C ARG A 312 16.95 -16.19 12.56
N LEU A 313 15.95 -16.08 13.41
CA LEU A 313 15.89 -15.06 14.44
C LEU A 313 16.31 -15.68 15.77
N LEU A 314 17.31 -15.09 16.40
CA LEU A 314 17.82 -15.55 17.69
C LEU A 314 17.51 -14.50 18.77
N ALA A 315 17.12 -14.96 19.93
CA ALA A 315 17.01 -14.16 21.15
C ALA A 315 17.99 -14.69 22.19
N ASP A 316 18.92 -13.83 22.64
CA ASP A 316 19.98 -14.19 23.60
C ASP A 316 20.77 -15.45 23.21
N GLY A 317 21.04 -15.59 21.91
CA GLY A 317 21.79 -16.70 21.31
C GLY A 317 20.98 -17.99 21.08
N LYS A 318 19.71 -18.04 21.46
CA LYS A 318 18.83 -19.18 21.20
C LYS A 318 17.92 -18.90 20.01
N GLU A 319 17.74 -19.89 19.15
CA GLU A 319 16.83 -19.76 18.01
C GLU A 319 15.38 -19.61 18.51
N LEU A 320 14.76 -18.52 18.08
CA LEU A 320 13.36 -18.19 18.39
C LEU A 320 12.44 -18.57 17.23
N LEU A 321 12.90 -18.35 16.00
CA LEU A 321 12.14 -18.55 14.80
C LEU A 321 13.08 -18.73 13.60
N ALA A 322 12.74 -19.64 12.69
CA ALA A 322 13.45 -19.79 11.43
C ALA A 322 12.46 -19.97 10.28
N GLY A 323 12.89 -19.61 9.08
CA GLY A 323 12.08 -19.76 7.88
C GLY A 323 12.89 -19.79 6.61
N GLN A 324 12.25 -20.34 5.59
CA GLN A 324 12.73 -20.32 4.21
C GLN A 324 11.64 -19.69 3.36
N SER A 325 12.04 -18.86 2.43
CA SER A 325 11.13 -18.14 1.53
C SER A 325 11.40 -18.47 0.07
N GLU A 326 10.63 -17.90 -0.84
CA GLU A 326 10.84 -18.08 -2.28
C GLU A 326 12.27 -17.68 -2.68
N PRO A 327 12.95 -18.47 -3.51
CA PRO A 327 14.28 -18.13 -3.98
C PRO A 327 14.21 -16.93 -4.93
N ILE A 328 15.24 -16.10 -4.90
CA ILE A 328 15.47 -15.08 -5.92
C ILE A 328 15.97 -15.82 -7.16
N ALA A 329 15.04 -16.19 -8.01
CA ALA A 329 15.28 -17.04 -9.18
C ALA A 329 15.08 -16.23 -10.45
N TYR A 330 16.14 -15.58 -10.90
CA TYR A 330 16.16 -14.97 -12.21
C TYR A 330 17.11 -15.73 -13.15
N ASN A 331 16.60 -16.06 -14.32
CA ASN A 331 17.38 -16.59 -15.41
C ASN A 331 17.00 -15.84 -16.70
N ASP A 332 17.93 -15.07 -17.24
CA ASP A 332 17.77 -14.25 -18.45
C ASP A 332 17.34 -15.07 -19.67
N LYS A 333 17.72 -16.34 -19.75
CA LYS A 333 17.39 -17.25 -20.85
C LYS A 333 15.97 -17.82 -20.79
N THR A 334 15.35 -17.84 -19.62
CA THR A 334 14.02 -18.44 -19.41
C THR A 334 12.96 -17.45 -19.00
N ALA A 335 13.36 -16.26 -18.56
CA ALA A 335 12.43 -15.18 -18.26
C ALA A 335 11.74 -14.68 -19.54
N SER A 336 10.42 -14.65 -19.54
CA SER A 336 9.60 -14.20 -20.67
C SER A 336 8.87 -12.87 -20.38
N LEU A 337 9.09 -12.31 -19.20
CA LEU A 337 8.40 -11.14 -18.69
C LEU A 337 9.25 -10.41 -17.66
N TYR A 338 9.28 -9.10 -17.72
CA TYR A 338 9.70 -8.28 -16.58
C TYR A 338 8.65 -8.37 -15.48
N ASN A 339 9.00 -8.99 -14.36
CA ASN A 339 8.13 -9.07 -13.19
C ASN A 339 8.78 -8.36 -11.99
N PHE A 340 8.39 -7.11 -11.80
CA PHE A 340 8.83 -6.30 -10.67
C PHE A 340 7.80 -6.24 -9.55
N ASN A 341 6.82 -7.15 -9.57
CA ASN A 341 5.97 -7.40 -8.41
C ASN A 341 6.79 -7.99 -7.26
N ALA A 342 6.33 -7.80 -6.03
CA ALA A 342 6.95 -8.36 -4.86
C ALA A 342 6.35 -9.71 -4.48
N TRP A 343 7.17 -10.56 -3.89
CA TRP A 343 6.73 -11.69 -3.09
C TRP A 343 6.85 -11.35 -1.60
N THR A 344 5.89 -11.81 -0.78
CA THR A 344 5.95 -11.60 0.67
C THR A 344 5.64 -12.87 1.44
N GLY A 345 6.30 -13.02 2.59
CA GLY A 345 6.03 -14.10 3.52
C GLY A 345 6.05 -13.63 4.96
N SER A 346 5.46 -14.41 5.85
CA SER A 346 5.49 -14.16 7.29
C SER A 346 5.59 -15.45 8.08
N TRP A 347 6.30 -15.40 9.19
CA TRP A 347 6.49 -16.50 10.15
C TRP A 347 6.29 -15.98 11.55
N ALA A 348 5.71 -16.80 12.42
CA ALA A 348 5.41 -16.47 13.80
C ALA A 348 5.94 -17.52 14.76
N THR A 349 6.32 -17.12 15.96
CA THR A 349 6.48 -18.05 17.08
C THR A 349 5.14 -18.70 17.41
N GLN A 350 5.21 -19.94 17.90
CA GLN A 350 4.04 -20.67 18.37
C GLN A 350 3.54 -20.12 19.70
#